data_792a2025c23d762b718532dde64a45b7
#
_entry.id   792a2025c23d762b718532dde64a45b7
#
_cell.length_a   1.000
_cell.length_b   1.000
_cell.length_c   1.000
_cell.angle_alpha   90.00
_cell.angle_beta   90.00
_cell.angle_gamma   90.00
#
_symmetry.space_group_name_H-M   'P 1'
#
loop_
_entity.id
_entity.type
_entity.pdbx_description
1 polymer ?
#
loop_
_entity_poly.entity_id
_entity_poly.type
_entity_poly.pdbx_seq_one_letter_code
_entity_poly.pdbx_strand_id
1 'polypeptide(L)'
;MVETKGKIAEMNNIYKTRNEAADANIPIVVLVNEHSASASEIVSGTLQDLDRAVIVGQKSFGKGLVQKVYSMDYNTSMKVTVSKYYIPSGRCVQNIEYFDRDTTKGGYKIPDSLAVAYKTKNGRTVYDKGGVEPDVAVPEERVPDILSALIEEQAVFEFANDYRAKHESIAEAEKFVVDDAIYNEFLQFLKAKKYTCTTSIEEKLEELKTAAEDDHAFASIQAAYNQLKSQVESLKTQDLTTHKAEIERALTQEIVSRYYYSTGKLINSLHHDNYIETAKSVLLDSARYQSILSPKK
;
A
#
# COMPACT_ATOMS: atom_id res chain seq x y z
N MET A 1 23.91 3.73 -10.91
CA MET A 1 24.38 2.47 -11.52
C MET A 1 23.66 1.33 -10.86
N VAL A 2 23.11 0.41 -11.65
CA VAL A 2 22.43 -0.81 -11.15
C VAL A 2 23.05 -2.00 -11.87
N GLU A 3 23.25 -3.08 -11.14
CA GLU A 3 23.87 -4.30 -11.69
C GLU A 3 22.86 -5.45 -11.63
N THR A 4 22.84 -6.29 -12.66
CA THR A 4 22.19 -7.60 -12.58
C THR A 4 23.24 -8.69 -12.49
N LYS A 5 23.01 -9.65 -11.59
CA LYS A 5 23.90 -10.81 -11.40
C LYS A 5 23.08 -12.09 -11.34
N GLY A 6 23.43 -13.04 -12.18
CA GLY A 6 22.82 -14.37 -12.29
C GLY A 6 23.88 -15.47 -12.39
N LYS A 7 23.41 -16.72 -12.45
CA LYS A 7 24.29 -17.89 -12.66
C LYS A 7 24.91 -17.92 -14.06
N ILE A 8 24.23 -17.32 -15.03
CA ILE A 8 24.62 -17.29 -16.45
C ILE A 8 25.28 -15.93 -16.69
N ALA A 9 26.52 -15.92 -17.17
CA ALA A 9 27.33 -14.70 -17.35
C ALA A 9 26.66 -13.66 -18.27
N GLU A 10 25.98 -14.12 -19.31
CA GLU A 10 25.28 -13.29 -20.30
C GLU A 10 24.09 -12.49 -19.68
N MET A 11 23.63 -12.88 -18.49
CA MET A 11 22.59 -12.17 -17.73
C MET A 11 23.15 -11.10 -16.78
N ASN A 12 24.46 -10.98 -16.71
CA ASN A 12 25.15 -9.98 -15.89
C ASN A 12 25.32 -8.71 -16.70
N ASN A 13 24.69 -7.62 -16.23
CA ASN A 13 24.73 -6.33 -16.91
C ASN A 13 24.91 -5.21 -15.89
N ILE A 14 25.52 -4.11 -16.36
CA ILE A 14 25.67 -2.89 -15.60
C ILE A 14 24.92 -1.78 -16.33
N TYR A 15 23.94 -1.21 -15.67
CA TYR A 15 23.13 -0.11 -16.19
C TYR A 15 23.58 1.21 -15.57
N LYS A 16 23.92 2.19 -16.42
CA LYS A 16 24.34 3.53 -16.02
C LYS A 16 23.49 4.56 -16.77
N THR A 17 23.25 5.71 -16.16
CA THR A 17 22.71 6.87 -16.87
C THR A 17 23.67 7.30 -17.98
N ARG A 18 23.14 7.74 -19.10
CA ARG A 18 23.94 8.19 -20.26
C ARG A 18 24.15 9.70 -20.26
N ASN A 19 23.17 10.43 -19.75
CA ASN A 19 23.18 11.88 -19.72
C ASN A 19 23.58 12.39 -18.33
N GLU A 20 24.07 13.61 -18.28
CA GLU A 20 24.25 14.35 -17.05
C GLU A 20 22.90 14.63 -16.38
N ALA A 21 22.93 14.91 -15.07
CA ALA A 21 21.73 15.29 -14.36
C ALA A 21 21.21 16.64 -14.88
N ALA A 22 19.89 16.73 -15.10
CA ALA A 22 19.24 18.00 -15.47
C ALA A 22 19.42 19.05 -14.37
N ASP A 23 19.37 18.64 -13.12
CA ASP A 23 19.74 19.44 -11.95
C ASP A 23 20.33 18.48 -10.89
N ALA A 24 21.59 18.73 -10.53
CA ALA A 24 22.30 17.93 -9.53
C ALA A 24 21.98 18.34 -8.09
N ASN A 25 21.41 19.54 -7.87
CA ASN A 25 21.29 20.15 -6.54
C ASN A 25 19.84 20.27 -6.03
N ILE A 26 18.85 20.23 -6.91
CA ILE A 26 17.45 20.33 -6.48
C ILE A 26 17.14 19.28 -5.38
N PRO A 27 16.56 19.65 -4.23
CA PRO A 27 16.14 18.68 -3.21
C PRO A 27 15.12 17.70 -3.76
N ILE A 28 15.29 16.41 -3.46
CA ILE A 28 14.39 15.37 -3.93
C ILE A 28 13.90 14.57 -2.72
N VAL A 29 12.58 14.37 -2.65
CA VAL A 29 11.94 13.38 -1.79
C VAL A 29 11.26 12.34 -2.68
N VAL A 30 11.40 11.08 -2.33
CA VAL A 30 10.73 9.95 -3.02
C VAL A 30 9.75 9.32 -2.06
N LEU A 31 8.49 9.24 -2.47
CA LEU A 31 7.42 8.60 -1.71
C LEU A 31 7.36 7.11 -2.06
N VAL A 32 7.36 6.26 -1.06
CA VAL A 32 7.26 4.80 -1.22
C VAL A 32 6.32 4.20 -0.17
N ASN A 33 5.69 3.08 -0.52
CA ASN A 33 4.92 2.26 0.41
C ASN A 33 5.15 0.76 0.10
N GLU A 34 4.45 -0.12 0.81
CA GLU A 34 4.55 -1.58 0.68
C GLU A 34 4.16 -2.11 -0.71
N HIS A 35 3.49 -1.31 -1.54
CA HIS A 35 3.15 -1.63 -2.93
C HIS A 35 4.21 -1.15 -3.93
N SER A 36 5.15 -0.32 -3.50
CA SER A 36 6.27 0.14 -4.32
C SER A 36 7.23 -1.01 -4.57
N ALA A 37 7.32 -1.49 -5.82
CA ALA A 37 8.04 -2.71 -6.15
C ALA A 37 8.92 -2.58 -7.39
N SER A 38 9.92 -3.45 -7.53
CA SER A 38 10.71 -3.64 -8.76
C SER A 38 11.41 -2.34 -9.23
N ALA A 39 11.01 -1.77 -10.37
CA ALA A 39 11.61 -0.54 -10.92
C ALA A 39 11.50 0.65 -9.94
N SER A 40 10.41 0.75 -9.17
CA SER A 40 10.27 1.76 -8.12
C SER A 40 11.35 1.62 -7.05
N GLU A 41 11.70 0.37 -6.68
CA GLU A 41 12.75 0.09 -5.70
C GLU A 41 14.15 0.32 -6.28
N ILE A 42 14.35 0.09 -7.58
CA ILE A 42 15.58 0.44 -8.27
C ILE A 42 15.81 1.95 -8.20
N VAL A 43 14.79 2.75 -8.49
CA VAL A 43 14.91 4.21 -8.48
C VAL A 43 15.08 4.74 -7.05
N SER A 44 14.16 4.40 -6.13
CA SER A 44 14.19 4.90 -4.76
C SER A 44 15.45 4.46 -4.02
N GLY A 45 15.81 3.16 -4.11
CA GLY A 45 17.01 2.63 -3.48
C GLY A 45 18.31 3.19 -4.06
N THR A 46 18.37 3.42 -5.38
CA THR A 46 19.54 4.06 -6.01
C THR A 46 19.72 5.49 -5.51
N LEU A 47 18.64 6.27 -5.43
CA LEU A 47 18.70 7.65 -4.94
C LEU A 47 19.05 7.69 -3.45
N GLN A 48 18.57 6.73 -2.65
CA GLN A 48 18.94 6.57 -1.25
C GLN A 48 20.42 6.23 -1.09
N ASP A 49 20.92 5.24 -1.83
CA ASP A 49 22.31 4.78 -1.74
C ASP A 49 23.32 5.85 -2.19
N LEU A 50 22.91 6.74 -3.10
CA LEU A 50 23.71 7.87 -3.53
C LEU A 50 23.55 9.11 -2.65
N ASP A 51 22.73 9.03 -1.59
CA ASP A 51 22.37 10.17 -0.74
C ASP A 51 21.83 11.37 -1.55
N ARG A 52 21.12 11.08 -2.63
CA ARG A 52 20.59 12.08 -3.54
C ARG A 52 19.16 12.50 -3.24
N ALA A 53 18.41 11.63 -2.57
CA ALA A 53 17.02 11.87 -2.15
C ALA A 53 16.77 11.34 -0.76
N VAL A 54 15.83 11.98 -0.06
CA VAL A 54 15.23 11.44 1.16
C VAL A 54 14.05 10.54 0.78
N ILE A 55 14.01 9.33 1.31
CA ILE A 55 12.91 8.39 1.10
C ILE A 55 11.91 8.55 2.24
N VAL A 56 10.64 8.82 1.89
CA VAL A 56 9.55 9.06 2.83
C VAL A 56 8.45 8.03 2.61
N GLY A 57 7.91 7.47 3.68
CA GLY A 57 6.77 6.56 3.59
C GLY A 57 6.93 5.29 4.39
N GLN A 58 6.67 4.15 3.76
CA GLN A 58 6.77 2.82 4.36
C GLN A 58 7.80 1.98 3.62
N LYS A 59 8.23 0.88 4.27
CA LYS A 59 9.12 -0.10 3.68
C LYS A 59 8.53 -0.65 2.39
N SER A 60 9.30 -0.67 1.31
CA SER A 60 8.83 -1.13 0.01
C SER A 60 8.66 -2.65 -0.06
N PHE A 61 8.11 -3.16 -1.15
CA PHE A 61 7.71 -4.56 -1.33
C PHE A 61 8.86 -5.56 -1.21
N GLY A 62 10.04 -5.27 -1.77
CA GLY A 62 11.18 -6.18 -1.79
C GLY A 62 11.19 -7.16 -2.98
N LYS A 63 11.02 -6.66 -4.21
CA LYS A 63 11.06 -7.46 -5.45
C LYS A 63 12.36 -7.19 -6.21
N GLY A 64 13.38 -8.00 -5.93
CA GLY A 64 14.75 -7.86 -6.46
C GLY A 64 15.13 -8.88 -7.55
N LEU A 65 14.17 -9.65 -8.09
CA LEU A 65 14.41 -10.68 -9.09
C LEU A 65 14.16 -10.17 -10.51
N VAL A 66 15.03 -10.55 -11.44
CA VAL A 66 14.89 -10.33 -12.88
C VAL A 66 14.38 -11.60 -13.53
N GLN A 67 13.27 -11.49 -14.24
CA GLN A 67 12.65 -12.59 -14.96
C GLN A 67 12.71 -12.34 -16.47
N LYS A 68 12.95 -13.40 -17.23
CA LYS A 68 12.92 -13.40 -18.69
C LYS A 68 11.83 -14.34 -19.18
N VAL A 69 11.12 -13.91 -20.21
CA VAL A 69 10.09 -14.71 -20.87
C VAL A 69 10.70 -15.34 -22.10
N TYR A 70 10.56 -16.64 -22.23
CA TYR A 70 10.97 -17.42 -23.40
C TYR A 70 9.72 -17.94 -24.10
N SER A 71 9.61 -17.67 -25.39
CA SER A 71 8.57 -18.27 -26.23
C SER A 71 8.86 -19.75 -26.43
N MET A 72 7.84 -20.56 -26.36
CA MET A 72 7.89 -22.00 -26.55
C MET A 72 6.89 -22.39 -27.66
N ASP A 73 6.85 -23.67 -28.01
CA ASP A 73 5.91 -24.19 -29.01
C ASP A 73 4.44 -24.02 -28.54
N TYR A 74 3.51 -24.14 -29.51
CA TYR A 74 2.06 -24.08 -29.28
C TYR A 74 1.56 -22.77 -28.62
N ASN A 75 2.15 -21.61 -28.98
CA ASN A 75 1.80 -20.29 -28.38
C ASN A 75 1.92 -20.23 -26.86
N THR A 76 2.75 -21.06 -26.27
CA THR A 76 3.06 -21.03 -24.85
C THR A 76 4.29 -20.19 -24.55
N SER A 77 4.45 -19.78 -23.31
CA SER A 77 5.65 -19.07 -22.86
C SER A 77 6.06 -19.53 -21.47
N MET A 78 7.37 -19.51 -21.23
CA MET A 78 7.95 -19.83 -19.93
C MET A 78 8.61 -18.58 -19.35
N LYS A 79 8.23 -18.22 -18.12
CA LYS A 79 8.81 -17.11 -17.37
C LYS A 79 9.78 -17.65 -16.33
N VAL A 80 11.07 -17.30 -16.47
CA VAL A 80 12.15 -17.84 -15.63
C VAL A 80 12.90 -16.71 -14.94
N THR A 81 13.19 -16.87 -13.64
CA THR A 81 14.10 -15.99 -12.92
C THR A 81 15.55 -16.27 -13.36
N VAL A 82 16.23 -15.25 -13.88
CA VAL A 82 17.56 -15.36 -14.49
C VAL A 82 18.65 -14.65 -13.69
N SER A 83 18.30 -13.60 -12.90
CA SER A 83 19.27 -12.85 -12.11
C SER A 83 18.58 -12.10 -10.97
N LYS A 84 19.40 -11.56 -10.05
CA LYS A 84 19.01 -10.55 -9.05
C LYS A 84 19.59 -9.21 -9.47
N TYR A 85 18.92 -8.09 -9.11
CA TYR A 85 19.53 -6.79 -9.28
C TYR A 85 20.09 -6.23 -7.96
N TYR A 86 21.13 -5.44 -8.10
CA TYR A 86 21.88 -4.81 -7.03
C TYR A 86 21.96 -3.30 -7.29
N ILE A 87 21.66 -2.52 -6.28
CA ILE A 87 21.70 -1.05 -6.32
C ILE A 87 23.08 -0.54 -5.86
N PRO A 88 23.37 0.76 -5.93
CA PRO A 88 24.75 1.29 -5.82
C PRO A 88 25.55 0.87 -4.59
N SER A 89 24.93 0.67 -3.46
CA SER A 89 25.60 0.15 -2.25
C SER A 89 26.05 -1.31 -2.37
N GLY A 90 25.59 -2.03 -3.38
CA GLY A 90 25.79 -3.47 -3.57
C GLY A 90 24.74 -4.35 -2.92
N ARG A 91 23.72 -3.77 -2.25
CA ARG A 91 22.61 -4.51 -1.65
C ARG A 91 21.58 -4.95 -2.70
N CYS A 92 20.91 -6.08 -2.40
CA CYS A 92 19.76 -6.57 -3.14
C CYS A 92 18.50 -6.40 -2.28
N VAL A 93 17.46 -5.78 -2.81
CA VAL A 93 16.22 -5.49 -2.07
C VAL A 93 15.27 -6.70 -1.95
N GLN A 94 15.65 -7.88 -2.50
CA GLN A 94 14.80 -9.06 -2.52
C GLN A 94 14.41 -9.51 -1.11
N ASN A 95 13.12 -9.58 -0.82
CA ASN A 95 12.56 -9.91 0.49
C ASN A 95 12.15 -11.40 0.61
N ILE A 96 11.84 -12.06 -0.51
CA ILE A 96 11.32 -13.42 -0.52
C ILE A 96 12.38 -14.37 -1.03
N GLU A 97 12.71 -15.43 -0.26
CA GLU A 97 13.57 -16.52 -0.69
C GLU A 97 12.73 -17.65 -1.30
N TYR A 98 13.13 -18.11 -2.49
CA TYR A 98 12.44 -19.16 -3.23
C TYR A 98 13.27 -20.44 -3.36
N PHE A 99 14.53 -20.43 -2.91
CA PHE A 99 15.48 -21.51 -3.19
C PHE A 99 15.26 -22.73 -2.27
N ASP A 100 14.98 -22.50 -0.99
CA ASP A 100 14.74 -23.53 0.03
C ASP A 100 13.24 -23.79 0.23
N ARG A 101 12.47 -23.69 -0.82
CA ARG A 101 11.03 -23.87 -0.67
C ARG A 101 10.67 -25.33 -0.41
N ASP A 102 9.90 -25.54 0.62
CA ASP A 102 8.91 -26.62 0.62
C ASP A 102 7.97 -26.36 -0.56
N THR A 103 7.94 -27.27 -1.52
CA THR A 103 7.18 -27.12 -2.77
C THR A 103 5.68 -26.89 -2.54
N THR A 104 5.19 -27.12 -1.33
CA THR A 104 3.80 -26.94 -0.91
C THR A 104 3.48 -25.51 -0.41
N LYS A 105 4.48 -24.73 0.03
CA LYS A 105 4.26 -23.42 0.70
C LYS A 105 4.76 -22.20 -0.09
N GLY A 106 5.40 -22.37 -1.25
CA GLY A 106 5.98 -21.26 -1.99
C GLY A 106 7.25 -20.69 -1.33
N GLY A 107 7.60 -19.45 -1.67
CA GLY A 107 8.73 -18.75 -1.04
C GLY A 107 8.38 -18.26 0.38
N TYR A 108 9.40 -18.05 1.21
CA TYR A 108 9.24 -17.47 2.55
C TYR A 108 9.86 -16.09 2.65
N LYS A 109 9.30 -15.23 3.50
CA LYS A 109 9.86 -13.91 3.79
C LYS A 109 11.17 -14.09 4.58
N ILE A 110 12.23 -13.44 4.09
CA ILE A 110 13.53 -13.49 4.77
C ILE A 110 13.41 -12.72 6.10
N PRO A 111 13.77 -13.35 7.24
CA PRO A 111 13.73 -12.65 8.53
C PRO A 111 14.66 -11.44 8.55
N ASP A 112 14.22 -10.35 9.17
CA ASP A 112 15.01 -9.12 9.30
C ASP A 112 16.35 -9.35 10.05
N SER A 113 16.41 -10.37 10.92
CA SER A 113 17.64 -10.78 11.62
C SER A 113 18.76 -11.28 10.70
N LEU A 114 18.43 -11.63 9.45
CA LEU A 114 19.40 -12.07 8.43
C LEU A 114 19.78 -10.92 7.49
N ALA A 115 19.28 -9.70 7.71
CA ALA A 115 19.63 -8.55 6.89
C ALA A 115 21.09 -8.15 7.08
N VAL A 116 21.78 -7.88 5.98
CA VAL A 116 23.19 -7.44 5.97
C VAL A 116 23.21 -5.92 5.83
N ALA A 117 24.07 -5.29 6.62
CA ALA A 117 24.29 -3.85 6.59
C ALA A 117 25.21 -3.44 5.44
N TYR A 118 24.80 -2.40 4.71
CA TYR A 118 25.58 -1.75 3.65
C TYR A 118 25.72 -0.25 3.97
N LYS A 119 26.57 0.43 3.21
CA LYS A 119 26.79 1.86 3.37
C LYS A 119 26.37 2.62 2.12
N THR A 120 25.66 3.72 2.31
CA THR A 120 25.41 4.71 1.27
C THR A 120 26.69 5.47 0.92
N LYS A 121 26.65 6.30 -0.10
CA LYS A 121 27.78 7.15 -0.53
C LYS A 121 28.36 8.00 0.62
N ASN A 122 27.50 8.56 1.47
CA ASN A 122 27.89 9.38 2.62
C ASN A 122 28.17 8.54 3.89
N GLY A 123 28.03 7.20 3.83
CA GLY A 123 28.32 6.30 4.95
C GLY A 123 27.13 6.03 5.88
N ARG A 124 25.90 6.42 5.54
CA ARG A 124 24.70 6.00 6.25
C ARG A 124 24.51 4.49 6.16
N THR A 125 23.96 3.89 7.19
CA THR A 125 23.67 2.43 7.17
C THR A 125 22.34 2.17 6.51
N VAL A 126 22.33 1.24 5.56
CA VAL A 126 21.14 0.70 4.88
C VAL A 126 21.22 -0.83 4.88
N TYR A 127 20.11 -1.51 4.69
CA TYR A 127 20.04 -2.97 4.78
C TYR A 127 19.55 -3.60 3.49
N ASP A 128 19.95 -4.83 3.22
CA ASP A 128 19.38 -5.69 2.19
C ASP A 128 18.15 -6.48 2.71
N LYS A 129 17.61 -7.37 1.88
CA LYS A 129 16.59 -8.36 2.26
C LYS A 129 15.33 -7.78 2.92
N GLY A 130 14.66 -6.89 2.23
CA GLY A 130 13.42 -6.38 2.80
C GLY A 130 12.86 -5.15 2.12
N GLY A 131 13.24 -4.91 0.88
CA GLY A 131 12.85 -3.69 0.18
C GLY A 131 13.75 -2.49 0.54
N VAL A 132 13.25 -1.30 0.25
CA VAL A 132 13.87 -0.01 0.60
C VAL A 132 13.19 0.50 1.85
N GLU A 133 13.97 0.61 2.93
CA GLU A 133 13.50 1.20 4.19
C GLU A 133 13.45 2.73 4.05
N PRO A 134 12.36 3.41 4.42
CA PRO A 134 12.30 4.87 4.32
C PRO A 134 13.21 5.56 5.34
N ASP A 135 13.75 6.72 4.95
CA ASP A 135 14.53 7.58 5.84
C ASP A 135 13.62 8.31 6.87
N VAL A 136 12.37 8.57 6.46
CA VAL A 136 11.31 9.15 7.28
C VAL A 136 10.06 8.28 7.15
N ALA A 137 9.72 7.56 8.20
CA ALA A 137 8.54 6.70 8.21
C ALA A 137 7.24 7.51 8.31
N VAL A 138 6.24 7.10 7.51
CA VAL A 138 4.85 7.54 7.62
C VAL A 138 4.06 6.34 8.15
N PRO A 139 3.32 6.50 9.27
CA PRO A 139 2.50 5.41 9.79
C PRO A 139 1.49 4.92 8.76
N GLU A 140 1.24 3.61 8.76
CA GLU A 140 0.16 3.01 7.97
C GLU A 140 -1.20 3.49 8.49
N GLU A 141 -2.04 4.00 7.61
CA GLU A 141 -3.44 4.27 7.93
C GLU A 141 -4.22 2.96 7.80
N ARG A 142 -4.62 2.43 8.93
CA ARG A 142 -5.47 1.24 8.92
C ARG A 142 -6.85 1.60 8.40
N VAL A 143 -7.29 0.92 7.34
CA VAL A 143 -8.66 1.05 6.85
C VAL A 143 -9.61 0.43 7.90
N PRO A 144 -10.61 1.18 8.40
CA PRO A 144 -11.58 0.63 9.33
C PRO A 144 -12.35 -0.56 8.74
N ASP A 145 -12.63 -1.57 9.54
CA ASP A 145 -13.32 -2.79 9.08
C ASP A 145 -14.69 -2.47 8.44
N ILE A 146 -15.42 -1.49 8.99
CA ILE A 146 -16.69 -1.04 8.42
C ILE A 146 -16.51 -0.44 7.01
N LEU A 147 -15.43 0.32 6.78
CA LEU A 147 -15.16 0.89 5.46
C LEU A 147 -14.75 -0.22 4.47
N SER A 148 -13.97 -1.20 4.92
CA SER A 148 -13.64 -2.38 4.10
C SER A 148 -14.90 -3.12 3.67
N ALA A 149 -15.81 -3.40 4.60
CA ALA A 149 -17.10 -4.04 4.31
C ALA A 149 -17.96 -3.23 3.32
N LEU A 150 -18.03 -1.90 3.48
CA LEU A 150 -18.75 -1.01 2.56
C LEU A 150 -18.17 -1.04 1.14
N ILE A 151 -16.85 -1.18 1.01
CA ILE A 151 -16.17 -1.27 -0.30
C ILE A 151 -16.37 -2.66 -0.91
N GLU A 152 -16.22 -3.73 -0.14
CA GLU A 152 -16.36 -5.12 -0.58
C GLU A 152 -17.79 -5.41 -1.06
N GLU A 153 -18.81 -4.92 -0.34
CA GLU A 153 -20.20 -5.01 -0.76
C GLU A 153 -20.57 -4.00 -1.87
N GLN A 154 -19.62 -3.21 -2.37
CA GLN A 154 -19.78 -2.19 -3.41
C GLN A 154 -20.74 -1.03 -3.03
N ALA A 155 -21.04 -0.85 -1.76
CA ALA A 155 -21.98 0.17 -1.29
C ALA A 155 -21.53 1.60 -1.65
N VAL A 156 -20.22 1.88 -1.49
CA VAL A 156 -19.60 3.17 -1.86
C VAL A 156 -19.71 3.40 -3.38
N PHE A 157 -19.42 2.37 -4.17
CA PHE A 157 -19.48 2.40 -5.63
C PHE A 157 -20.91 2.64 -6.14
N GLU A 158 -21.89 1.88 -5.63
CA GLU A 158 -23.28 2.00 -6.05
C GLU A 158 -23.89 3.33 -5.64
N PHE A 159 -23.58 3.83 -4.44
CA PHE A 159 -24.02 5.14 -4.01
C PHE A 159 -23.45 6.25 -4.91
N ALA A 160 -22.18 6.19 -5.27
CA ALA A 160 -21.58 7.17 -6.18
C ALA A 160 -22.25 7.17 -7.57
N ASN A 161 -22.70 6.02 -8.07
CA ASN A 161 -23.47 5.92 -9.31
C ASN A 161 -24.88 6.54 -9.15
N ASP A 162 -25.57 6.23 -8.05
CA ASP A 162 -26.89 6.78 -7.74
C ASP A 162 -26.83 8.30 -7.56
N TYR A 163 -25.80 8.79 -6.85
CA TYR A 163 -25.53 10.21 -6.69
C TYR A 163 -25.30 10.89 -8.05
N ARG A 164 -24.47 10.31 -8.92
CA ARG A 164 -24.19 10.83 -10.27
C ARG A 164 -25.45 10.88 -11.13
N ALA A 165 -26.35 9.93 -10.99
CA ALA A 165 -27.61 9.89 -11.75
C ALA A 165 -28.58 11.03 -11.34
N LYS A 166 -28.49 11.47 -10.09
CA LYS A 166 -29.36 12.53 -9.53
C LYS A 166 -28.77 13.94 -9.67
N HIS A 167 -27.45 14.06 -9.84
CA HIS A 167 -26.75 15.34 -9.89
C HIS A 167 -25.96 15.46 -11.19
N GLU A 168 -26.30 16.44 -12.00
CA GLU A 168 -25.65 16.66 -13.32
C GLU A 168 -24.20 17.12 -13.18
N SER A 169 -23.87 17.88 -12.15
CA SER A 169 -22.53 18.43 -11.87
C SER A 169 -22.24 18.49 -10.39
N ILE A 170 -20.94 18.56 -10.05
CA ILE A 170 -20.44 18.82 -8.70
C ILE A 170 -19.42 19.97 -8.75
N ALA A 171 -18.94 20.42 -7.59
CA ALA A 171 -17.83 21.36 -7.51
C ALA A 171 -16.57 20.77 -8.17
N GLU A 172 -15.58 21.62 -8.45
CA GLU A 172 -14.27 21.20 -8.99
C GLU A 172 -13.69 20.07 -8.15
N ALA A 173 -12.98 19.15 -8.81
CA ALA A 173 -12.42 17.93 -8.17
C ALA A 173 -11.63 18.26 -6.90
N GLU A 174 -10.87 19.33 -6.90
CA GLU A 174 -10.06 19.79 -5.77
C GLU A 174 -10.88 20.28 -4.58
N LYS A 175 -12.12 20.78 -4.82
CA LYS A 175 -12.95 21.43 -3.81
C LYS A 175 -14.12 20.58 -3.33
N PHE A 176 -14.49 19.54 -4.10
CA PHE A 176 -15.61 18.70 -3.73
C PHE A 176 -15.27 17.85 -2.51
N VAL A 177 -16.13 17.89 -1.52
CA VAL A 177 -16.12 17.02 -0.34
C VAL A 177 -17.55 16.57 -0.03
N VAL A 178 -17.69 15.36 0.47
CA VAL A 178 -18.94 14.86 1.02
C VAL A 178 -19.18 15.59 2.35
N ASP A 179 -20.31 16.25 2.44
CA ASP A 179 -20.78 16.94 3.65
C ASP A 179 -21.77 16.08 4.44
N ASP A 180 -22.25 16.61 5.57
CA ASP A 180 -23.23 15.93 6.43
C ASP A 180 -24.54 15.58 5.70
N ALA A 181 -24.96 16.37 4.73
CA ALA A 181 -26.19 16.12 3.97
C ALA A 181 -26.03 14.91 3.05
N ILE A 182 -24.93 14.87 2.29
CA ILE A 182 -24.57 13.75 1.41
C ILE A 182 -24.32 12.48 2.23
N TYR A 183 -23.65 12.61 3.38
CA TYR A 183 -23.42 11.47 4.26
C TYR A 183 -24.71 10.87 4.81
N ASN A 184 -25.67 11.71 5.21
CA ASN A 184 -26.98 11.26 5.65
C ASN A 184 -27.77 10.59 4.51
N GLU A 185 -27.66 11.10 3.27
CA GLU A 185 -28.23 10.42 2.09
C GLU A 185 -27.62 9.04 1.89
N PHE A 186 -26.31 8.90 2.07
CA PHE A 186 -25.63 7.60 2.03
C PHE A 186 -26.16 6.63 3.10
N LEU A 187 -26.35 7.09 4.33
CA LEU A 187 -26.91 6.24 5.40
C LEU A 187 -28.36 5.78 5.09
N GLN A 188 -29.16 6.64 4.46
CA GLN A 188 -30.49 6.27 3.99
C GLN A 188 -30.43 5.26 2.83
N PHE A 189 -29.49 5.44 1.91
CA PHE A 189 -29.23 4.52 0.82
C PHE A 189 -28.87 3.12 1.33
N LEU A 190 -27.96 3.01 2.31
CA LEU A 190 -27.62 1.74 2.92
C LEU A 190 -28.83 1.00 3.49
N LYS A 191 -29.69 1.73 4.20
CA LYS A 191 -30.94 1.18 4.78
C LYS A 191 -31.92 0.71 3.69
N ALA A 192 -32.10 1.52 2.67
CA ALA A 192 -33.04 1.23 1.57
C ALA A 192 -32.62 0.00 0.75
N LYS A 193 -31.33 -0.16 0.51
CA LYS A 193 -30.73 -1.27 -0.24
C LYS A 193 -30.47 -2.51 0.62
N LYS A 194 -30.65 -2.41 1.95
CA LYS A 194 -30.42 -3.48 2.92
C LYS A 194 -29.02 -4.06 2.90
N TYR A 195 -28.01 -3.19 2.75
CA TYR A 195 -26.62 -3.61 2.87
C TYR A 195 -26.36 -4.21 4.26
N THR A 196 -25.69 -5.36 4.29
CA THR A 196 -25.34 -6.04 5.53
C THR A 196 -24.08 -5.46 6.13
N CYS A 197 -23.14 -4.99 5.30
CA CYS A 197 -21.83 -4.46 5.68
C CYS A 197 -21.16 -5.42 6.68
N THR A 198 -21.03 -6.68 6.29
CA THR A 198 -20.49 -7.73 7.16
C THR A 198 -19.02 -7.42 7.49
N THR A 199 -18.75 -7.25 8.78
CA THR A 199 -17.39 -6.96 9.26
C THR A 199 -16.62 -8.23 9.55
N SER A 200 -15.28 -8.16 9.63
CA SER A 200 -14.42 -9.29 9.97
C SER A 200 -14.77 -9.91 11.34
N ILE A 201 -15.28 -9.11 12.27
CA ILE A 201 -15.75 -9.59 13.58
C ILE A 201 -17.01 -10.44 13.42
N GLU A 202 -17.94 -10.02 12.57
CA GLU A 202 -19.17 -10.80 12.29
C GLU A 202 -18.84 -12.14 11.62
N GLU A 203 -17.88 -12.13 10.66
CA GLU A 203 -17.40 -13.38 10.04
C GLU A 203 -16.82 -14.35 11.06
N LYS A 204 -15.94 -13.86 11.98
CA LYS A 204 -15.37 -14.69 13.03
C LYS A 204 -16.42 -15.19 14.02
N LEU A 205 -17.45 -14.42 14.25
CA LEU A 205 -18.57 -14.86 15.11
C LEU A 205 -19.37 -15.99 14.44
N GLU A 206 -19.60 -15.94 13.14
CA GLU A 206 -20.28 -17.00 12.38
C GLU A 206 -19.40 -18.26 12.25
N GLU A 207 -18.07 -18.09 12.05
CA GLU A 207 -17.11 -19.20 12.12
C GLU A 207 -17.15 -19.90 13.49
N LEU A 208 -17.20 -19.13 14.59
CA LEU A 208 -17.32 -19.68 15.94
C LEU A 208 -18.61 -20.50 16.11
N LYS A 209 -19.73 -19.99 15.60
CA LYS A 209 -21.00 -20.70 15.64
C LYS A 209 -20.93 -22.02 14.87
N THR A 210 -20.41 -21.96 13.63
CA THR A 210 -20.25 -23.18 12.81
C THR A 210 -19.40 -24.23 13.48
N ALA A 211 -18.25 -23.84 14.03
CA ALA A 211 -17.38 -24.77 14.78
C ALA A 211 -18.06 -25.37 16.00
N ALA A 212 -18.83 -24.55 16.73
CA ALA A 212 -19.56 -25.05 17.90
C ALA A 212 -20.77 -25.96 17.55
N GLU A 213 -21.37 -25.74 16.37
CA GLU A 213 -22.42 -26.64 15.85
C GLU A 213 -21.82 -27.97 15.40
N ASP A 214 -20.67 -27.97 14.73
CA ASP A 214 -19.97 -29.19 14.33
C ASP A 214 -19.53 -30.04 15.52
N ASP A 215 -19.11 -29.40 16.60
CA ASP A 215 -18.75 -30.09 17.87
C ASP A 215 -19.95 -30.42 18.76
N HIS A 216 -21.18 -30.16 18.32
CA HIS A 216 -22.42 -30.30 19.10
C HIS A 216 -22.43 -29.53 20.44
N ALA A 217 -21.62 -28.47 20.54
CA ALA A 217 -21.44 -27.65 21.74
C ALA A 217 -22.23 -26.33 21.72
N PHE A 218 -22.87 -25.98 20.60
CA PHE A 218 -23.49 -24.66 20.43
C PHE A 218 -24.54 -24.34 21.50
N ALA A 219 -25.36 -25.32 21.90
CA ALA A 219 -26.37 -25.13 22.95
C ALA A 219 -25.77 -24.62 24.27
N SER A 220 -24.55 -25.03 24.59
CA SER A 220 -23.86 -24.65 25.84
C SER A 220 -23.33 -23.21 25.81
N ILE A 221 -23.07 -22.62 24.62
CA ILE A 221 -22.54 -21.26 24.45
C ILE A 221 -23.54 -20.27 23.85
N GLN A 222 -24.74 -20.74 23.48
CA GLN A 222 -25.74 -19.96 22.76
C GLN A 222 -26.07 -18.61 23.42
N ALA A 223 -26.20 -18.56 24.73
CA ALA A 223 -26.49 -17.33 25.45
C ALA A 223 -25.36 -16.31 25.32
N ALA A 224 -24.11 -16.73 25.49
CA ALA A 224 -22.94 -15.90 25.34
C ALA A 224 -22.78 -15.45 23.89
N TYR A 225 -23.00 -16.34 22.92
CA TYR A 225 -22.99 -16.03 21.50
C TYR A 225 -24.00 -14.92 21.13
N ASN A 226 -25.25 -15.06 21.57
CA ASN A 226 -26.31 -14.07 21.30
C ASN A 226 -26.01 -12.72 21.94
N GLN A 227 -25.43 -12.70 23.12
CA GLN A 227 -24.99 -11.46 23.78
C GLN A 227 -23.88 -10.78 22.98
N LEU A 228 -22.86 -11.54 22.54
CA LEU A 228 -21.77 -11.03 21.76
C LEU A 228 -22.26 -10.53 20.40
N LYS A 229 -23.14 -11.26 19.72
CA LYS A 229 -23.76 -10.84 18.47
C LYS A 229 -24.48 -9.49 18.59
N SER A 230 -25.28 -9.31 19.62
CA SER A 230 -25.97 -8.03 19.86
C SER A 230 -24.99 -6.88 20.12
N GLN A 231 -23.88 -7.14 20.82
CA GLN A 231 -22.83 -6.14 21.02
C GLN A 231 -22.13 -5.76 19.70
N VAL A 232 -21.82 -6.74 18.85
CA VAL A 232 -21.20 -6.52 17.53
C VAL A 232 -22.11 -5.70 16.61
N GLU A 233 -23.42 -6.00 16.57
CA GLU A 233 -24.41 -5.22 15.83
C GLU A 233 -24.51 -3.77 16.31
N SER A 234 -24.41 -3.55 17.63
CA SER A 234 -24.38 -2.18 18.20
C SER A 234 -23.10 -1.43 17.83
N LEU A 235 -21.94 -2.10 17.91
CA LEU A 235 -20.65 -1.52 17.51
C LEU A 235 -20.67 -1.09 16.03
N LYS A 236 -21.19 -1.91 15.14
CA LYS A 236 -21.31 -1.61 13.71
C LYS A 236 -22.11 -0.33 13.44
N THR A 237 -23.21 -0.13 14.14
CA THR A 237 -24.00 1.12 14.04
C THR A 237 -23.18 2.30 14.54
N GLN A 238 -22.39 2.12 15.59
CA GLN A 238 -21.51 3.14 16.13
C GLN A 238 -20.33 3.44 15.18
N ASP A 239 -19.80 2.42 14.50
CA ASP A 239 -18.65 2.53 13.58
C ASP A 239 -18.95 3.45 12.39
N LEU A 240 -20.19 3.46 11.87
CA LEU A 240 -20.60 4.44 10.86
C LEU A 240 -20.48 5.89 11.33
N THR A 241 -20.57 6.13 12.64
CA THR A 241 -20.36 7.46 13.22
C THR A 241 -18.91 7.70 13.60
N THR A 242 -18.27 6.72 14.19
CA THR A 242 -16.87 6.81 14.64
C THR A 242 -15.90 7.01 13.48
N HIS A 243 -16.13 6.30 12.37
CA HIS A 243 -15.31 6.32 11.16
C HIS A 243 -15.92 7.16 10.03
N LYS A 244 -16.76 8.13 10.40
CA LYS A 244 -17.43 9.00 9.43
C LYS A 244 -16.45 9.68 8.49
N ALA A 245 -15.35 10.22 9.02
CA ALA A 245 -14.39 10.98 8.22
C ALA A 245 -13.70 10.11 7.14
N GLU A 246 -13.36 8.86 7.47
CA GLU A 246 -12.77 7.91 6.51
C GLU A 246 -13.77 7.50 5.44
N ILE A 247 -15.04 7.29 5.84
CA ILE A 247 -16.13 6.95 4.91
C ILE A 247 -16.44 8.13 4.00
N GLU A 248 -16.55 9.37 4.53
CA GLU A 248 -16.74 10.59 3.75
C GLU A 248 -15.62 10.79 2.72
N ARG A 249 -14.38 10.50 3.10
CA ARG A 249 -13.23 10.56 2.19
C ARG A 249 -13.36 9.54 1.05
N ALA A 250 -13.73 8.32 1.37
CA ALA A 250 -13.94 7.26 0.36
C ALA A 250 -15.09 7.61 -0.59
N LEU A 251 -16.21 8.09 -0.06
CA LEU A 251 -17.35 8.57 -0.86
C LEU A 251 -16.97 9.75 -1.75
N THR A 252 -16.23 10.73 -1.21
CA THR A 252 -15.73 11.89 -1.95
C THR A 252 -14.94 11.45 -3.17
N GLN A 253 -13.95 10.59 -2.96
CA GLN A 253 -13.08 10.10 -4.04
C GLN A 253 -13.87 9.31 -5.08
N GLU A 254 -14.82 8.49 -4.63
CA GLU A 254 -15.62 7.67 -5.54
C GLU A 254 -16.61 8.52 -6.35
N ILE A 255 -17.28 9.52 -5.74
CA ILE A 255 -18.14 10.47 -6.43
C ILE A 255 -17.33 11.31 -7.42
N VAL A 256 -16.21 11.90 -6.98
CA VAL A 256 -15.34 12.70 -7.86
C VAL A 256 -14.90 11.90 -9.11
N SER A 257 -14.65 10.60 -8.95
CA SER A 257 -14.27 9.74 -10.07
C SER A 257 -15.35 9.64 -11.17
N ARG A 258 -16.65 9.84 -10.83
CA ARG A 258 -17.76 9.80 -11.77
C ARG A 258 -17.87 11.04 -12.66
N TYR A 259 -17.29 12.16 -12.21
CA TYR A 259 -17.32 13.42 -12.95
C TYR A 259 -15.98 13.76 -13.60
N TYR A 260 -14.88 13.47 -12.91
CA TYR A 260 -13.54 13.90 -13.29
C TYR A 260 -12.57 12.73 -13.51
N TYR A 261 -13.07 11.50 -13.52
CA TYR A 261 -12.32 10.26 -13.77
C TYR A 261 -11.15 10.08 -12.77
N SER A 262 -10.18 9.25 -13.12
CA SER A 262 -9.02 8.95 -12.27
C SER A 262 -8.14 10.18 -11.99
N THR A 263 -8.04 11.11 -12.93
CA THR A 263 -7.30 12.36 -12.73
C THR A 263 -7.93 13.22 -11.64
N GLY A 264 -9.25 13.38 -11.66
CA GLY A 264 -9.95 14.13 -10.61
C GLY A 264 -9.84 13.46 -9.24
N LYS A 265 -9.99 12.13 -9.19
CA LYS A 265 -9.78 11.35 -7.95
C LYS A 265 -8.38 11.58 -7.38
N LEU A 266 -7.35 11.54 -8.23
CA LEU A 266 -5.98 11.81 -7.81
C LEU A 266 -5.82 13.24 -7.26
N ILE A 267 -6.31 14.26 -7.99
CA ILE A 267 -6.24 15.66 -7.54
C ILE A 267 -6.89 15.82 -6.16
N ASN A 268 -8.10 15.26 -5.98
CA ASN A 268 -8.81 15.33 -4.70
C ASN A 268 -8.03 14.66 -3.55
N SER A 269 -7.40 13.50 -3.81
CA SER A 269 -6.67 12.75 -2.78
C SER A 269 -5.43 13.49 -2.26
N LEU A 270 -4.81 14.38 -3.05
CA LEU A 270 -3.58 15.09 -2.66
C LEU A 270 -3.75 16.01 -1.44
N HIS A 271 -4.97 16.46 -1.14
CA HIS A 271 -5.25 17.37 -0.02
C HIS A 271 -5.19 16.70 1.37
N HIS A 272 -5.24 15.38 1.42
CA HIS A 272 -5.29 14.61 2.67
C HIS A 272 -4.27 13.47 2.69
N ASP A 273 -3.17 13.63 1.94
CA ASP A 273 -2.13 12.62 1.81
C ASP A 273 -1.00 12.90 2.81
N ASN A 274 -0.91 12.07 3.86
CA ASN A 274 0.11 12.18 4.89
C ASN A 274 1.53 12.01 4.36
N TYR A 275 1.71 11.28 3.26
CA TYR A 275 3.01 11.13 2.61
C TYR A 275 3.45 12.47 2.01
N ILE A 276 2.53 13.16 1.31
CA ILE A 276 2.79 14.47 0.68
C ILE A 276 3.06 15.52 1.75
N GLU A 277 2.27 15.58 2.83
CA GLU A 277 2.49 16.54 3.90
C GLU A 277 3.82 16.29 4.61
N THR A 278 4.18 15.04 4.86
CA THR A 278 5.48 14.68 5.42
C THR A 278 6.62 15.08 4.47
N ALA A 279 6.49 14.81 3.16
CA ALA A 279 7.48 15.20 2.16
C ALA A 279 7.68 16.72 2.09
N LYS A 280 6.58 17.49 2.09
CA LYS A 280 6.63 18.96 2.14
C LYS A 280 7.37 19.44 3.39
N SER A 281 7.07 18.87 4.56
CA SER A 281 7.73 19.24 5.80
C SER A 281 9.23 19.01 5.76
N VAL A 282 9.68 17.92 5.12
CA VAL A 282 11.11 17.61 4.94
C VAL A 282 11.77 18.56 3.94
N LEU A 283 11.10 18.87 2.82
CA LEU A 283 11.64 19.75 1.77
C LEU A 283 11.74 21.22 2.23
N LEU A 284 10.80 21.68 3.06
CA LEU A 284 10.78 23.04 3.56
C LEU A 284 11.78 23.27 4.71
N ASP A 285 12.26 22.23 5.37
CA ASP A 285 13.29 22.26 6.41
C ASP A 285 14.64 21.79 5.87
N SER A 286 15.40 22.70 5.28
CA SER A 286 16.70 22.41 4.69
C SER A 286 17.71 21.80 5.69
N ALA A 287 17.65 22.17 6.97
CA ALA A 287 18.56 21.63 7.98
C ALA A 287 18.22 20.17 8.27
N ARG A 288 16.94 19.84 8.44
CA ARG A 288 16.45 18.48 8.60
C ARG A 288 16.77 17.63 7.36
N TYR A 289 16.52 18.15 6.14
CA TYR A 289 16.83 17.46 4.89
C TYR A 289 18.31 17.06 4.82
N GLN A 290 19.23 18.00 5.08
CA GLN A 290 20.67 17.74 5.07
C GLN A 290 21.09 16.78 6.20
N SER A 291 20.50 16.88 7.38
CA SER A 291 20.81 15.99 8.51
C SER A 291 20.45 14.52 8.21
N ILE A 292 19.33 14.30 7.49
CA ILE A 292 18.90 12.94 7.08
C ILE A 292 19.90 12.33 6.10
N LEU A 293 20.44 13.10 5.15
CA LEU A 293 21.41 12.64 4.15
C LEU A 293 22.85 12.54 4.67
N SER A 294 23.09 12.98 5.91
CA SER A 294 24.39 12.93 6.55
C SER A 294 24.57 11.65 7.38
N PRO A 295 25.79 11.12 7.53
CA PRO A 295 26.02 9.96 8.40
C PRO A 295 25.61 10.27 9.83
N LYS A 296 24.88 9.36 10.47
CA LYS A 296 24.66 9.44 11.92
C LYS A 296 26.01 9.27 12.64
N LYS A 297 26.37 10.23 13.44
CA LYS A 297 27.58 10.18 14.29
C LYS A 297 27.47 9.07 15.33
#